data_f8fc5b28a968cbfcbebbad21a0d4f21c
#
_entry.id   f8fc5b28a968cbfcbebbad21a0d4f21c
#
_cell.length_a   1.000
_cell.length_b   1.000
_cell.length_c   1.000
_cell.angle_alpha   90.00
_cell.angle_beta   90.00
_cell.angle_gamma   90.00
#
_symmetry.space_group_name_H-M   'P 1'
#
loop_
_entity.id
_entity.type
_entity.pdbx_description
1 polymer ?
#
loop_
_entity_poly.entity_id
_entity_poly.type
_entity_poly.pdbx_seq_one_letter_code
_entity_poly.pdbx_strand_id
1 'polypeptide(L)'
;MNLKELAESLNLSPTTVSRALNGYPEVREETRNRVMAAAKAANYAPNSRARRLATGRAMTIGHVIPLTGKAEMVNPIFADFLIGAGEVYAAEGYDLLLSMVPEAETEAAFRQLAANGSVDGVMVQAPQENDPRIALLAELGLPFLVHGRTGDAQGYNWLDIANLRAFRRATDFLLDLGHRRIALINGQETFDFARRRRRGFEEALAAREIAALPHLMASDAMTESFGYLTAARMLDGPNPPTAFLVSSVILAIGVRRAAGERGLRMGRDISVICHDDELSYLNNDVGGPAFTATRSSIRAAGQRCAEILISLIRNPNHPPIQELWDVDLTVGHSTGPCPG
;
A
#
# COMPACT_ATOMS: atom_id res chain seq x y z
N MET A 1 2.16 -1.20 -39.25
CA MET A 1 0.78 -1.23 -39.82
C MET A 1 -0.07 -0.25 -39.02
N ASN A 2 -0.90 0.54 -39.67
CA ASN A 2 -1.87 1.45 -39.03
C ASN A 2 -3.30 0.89 -39.16
N LEU A 3 -4.31 1.54 -38.52
CA LEU A 3 -5.70 1.08 -38.54
C LEU A 3 -6.26 0.96 -39.96
N LYS A 4 -5.90 1.88 -40.85
CA LYS A 4 -6.40 1.91 -42.23
C LYS A 4 -5.83 0.72 -43.02
N GLU A 5 -4.54 0.46 -42.93
CA GLU A 5 -3.87 -0.68 -43.54
C GLU A 5 -4.44 -2.02 -43.04
N LEU A 6 -4.73 -2.13 -41.74
CA LEU A 6 -5.36 -3.33 -41.16
C LEU A 6 -6.79 -3.51 -41.72
N ALA A 7 -7.54 -2.44 -41.84
CA ALA A 7 -8.89 -2.46 -42.39
C ALA A 7 -8.89 -2.87 -43.89
N GLU A 8 -7.96 -2.33 -44.66
CA GLU A 8 -7.77 -2.69 -46.07
C GLU A 8 -7.43 -4.18 -46.23
N SER A 9 -6.52 -4.72 -45.38
CA SER A 9 -6.12 -6.13 -45.43
C SER A 9 -7.26 -7.11 -45.14
N LEU A 10 -8.27 -6.64 -44.39
CA LEU A 10 -9.44 -7.43 -44.03
C LEU A 10 -10.67 -7.17 -44.91
N ASN A 11 -10.55 -6.25 -45.85
CA ASN A 11 -11.64 -5.73 -46.65
C ASN A 11 -12.83 -5.23 -45.81
N LEU A 12 -12.51 -4.48 -44.74
CA LEU A 12 -13.44 -3.88 -43.80
C LEU A 12 -13.25 -2.35 -43.74
N SER A 13 -14.27 -1.65 -43.25
CA SER A 13 -14.11 -0.22 -42.97
C SER A 13 -13.21 -0.02 -41.71
N PRO A 14 -12.41 1.06 -41.65
CA PRO A 14 -11.66 1.42 -40.44
C PRO A 14 -12.55 1.52 -39.21
N THR A 15 -13.80 1.99 -39.36
CA THR A 15 -14.79 2.05 -38.27
C THR A 15 -15.17 0.67 -37.75
N THR A 16 -15.40 -0.30 -38.69
CA THR A 16 -15.71 -1.70 -38.30
C THR A 16 -14.56 -2.34 -37.58
N VAL A 17 -13.33 -2.17 -38.05
CA VAL A 17 -12.12 -2.68 -37.40
C VAL A 17 -11.93 -2.07 -36.01
N SER A 18 -12.08 -0.74 -35.90
CA SER A 18 -12.01 -0.04 -34.61
C SER A 18 -13.05 -0.55 -33.61
N ARG A 19 -14.32 -0.71 -34.04
CA ARG A 19 -15.39 -1.26 -33.18
C ARG A 19 -15.12 -2.71 -32.77
N ALA A 20 -14.62 -3.53 -33.68
CA ALA A 20 -14.25 -4.92 -33.39
C ALA A 20 -13.16 -4.99 -32.32
N LEU A 21 -12.09 -4.19 -32.45
CA LEU A 21 -10.98 -4.12 -31.51
C LEU A 21 -11.38 -3.59 -30.13
N ASN A 22 -12.39 -2.72 -30.08
CA ASN A 22 -12.92 -2.13 -28.84
C ASN A 22 -14.10 -2.92 -28.24
N GLY A 23 -14.44 -4.09 -28.79
CA GLY A 23 -15.45 -4.99 -28.21
C GLY A 23 -16.90 -4.54 -28.35
N TYR A 24 -17.21 -3.62 -29.27
CA TYR A 24 -18.58 -3.11 -29.45
C TYR A 24 -19.56 -4.23 -29.82
N PRO A 25 -20.74 -4.32 -29.17
CA PRO A 25 -21.69 -5.42 -29.35
C PRO A 25 -22.29 -5.52 -30.76
N GLU A 26 -22.30 -4.41 -31.52
CA GLU A 26 -22.82 -4.36 -32.88
C GLU A 26 -21.95 -5.15 -33.89
N VAL A 27 -20.69 -5.49 -33.52
CA VAL A 27 -19.81 -6.28 -34.38
C VAL A 27 -20.00 -7.75 -34.08
N ARG A 28 -20.36 -8.51 -35.12
CA ARG A 28 -20.53 -9.97 -35.03
C ARG A 28 -19.26 -10.64 -34.52
N GLU A 29 -19.43 -11.66 -33.69
CA GLU A 29 -18.32 -12.37 -33.04
C GLU A 29 -17.29 -12.92 -34.04
N GLU A 30 -17.76 -13.49 -35.15
CA GLU A 30 -16.90 -13.96 -36.23
C GLU A 30 -16.02 -12.88 -36.81
N THR A 31 -16.59 -11.69 -37.06
CA THR A 31 -15.84 -10.52 -37.57
C THR A 31 -14.85 -10.02 -36.53
N ARG A 32 -15.25 -10.02 -35.25
CA ARG A 32 -14.37 -9.63 -34.13
C ARG A 32 -13.17 -10.57 -34.04
N ASN A 33 -13.39 -11.88 -34.06
CA ASN A 33 -12.32 -12.86 -33.97
C ASN A 33 -11.36 -12.77 -35.17
N ARG A 34 -11.88 -12.53 -36.38
CA ARG A 34 -11.06 -12.30 -37.57
C ARG A 34 -10.19 -11.05 -37.46
N VAL A 35 -10.75 -9.94 -36.96
CA VAL A 35 -10.03 -8.69 -36.74
C VAL A 35 -8.96 -8.85 -35.67
N MET A 36 -9.28 -9.49 -34.54
CA MET A 36 -8.34 -9.75 -33.46
C MET A 36 -7.16 -10.64 -33.90
N ALA A 37 -7.44 -11.69 -34.67
CA ALA A 37 -6.40 -12.56 -35.22
C ALA A 37 -5.46 -11.80 -36.19
N ALA A 38 -6.02 -10.98 -37.09
CA ALA A 38 -5.22 -10.19 -38.01
C ALA A 38 -4.40 -9.11 -37.32
N ALA A 39 -4.96 -8.42 -36.31
CA ALA A 39 -4.24 -7.44 -35.50
C ALA A 39 -3.05 -8.08 -34.75
N LYS A 40 -3.27 -9.27 -34.17
CA LYS A 40 -2.21 -10.03 -33.51
C LYS A 40 -1.11 -10.47 -34.50
N ALA A 41 -1.49 -11.00 -35.67
CA ALA A 41 -0.54 -11.44 -36.71
C ALA A 41 0.29 -10.26 -37.26
N ALA A 42 -0.32 -9.08 -37.34
CA ALA A 42 0.33 -7.86 -37.81
C ALA A 42 1.06 -7.07 -36.74
N ASN A 43 1.10 -7.57 -35.50
CA ASN A 43 1.59 -6.85 -34.33
C ASN A 43 1.03 -5.41 -34.24
N TYR A 44 -0.26 -5.28 -34.56
CA TYR A 44 -0.96 -4.02 -34.52
C TYR A 44 -1.62 -3.83 -33.16
N ALA A 45 -1.26 -2.76 -32.45
CA ALA A 45 -1.95 -2.29 -31.26
C ALA A 45 -2.74 -0.99 -31.60
N PRO A 46 -4.00 -0.88 -31.15
CA PRO A 46 -4.76 0.37 -31.32
C PRO A 46 -4.00 1.53 -30.69
N ASN A 47 -3.96 2.67 -31.39
CA ASN A 47 -3.38 3.88 -30.85
C ASN A 47 -4.19 4.33 -29.63
N SER A 48 -3.54 4.39 -28.46
CA SER A 48 -4.16 4.77 -27.18
C SER A 48 -4.85 6.15 -27.25
N ARG A 49 -4.27 7.11 -27.99
CA ARG A 49 -4.88 8.43 -28.22
C ARG A 49 -6.16 8.35 -29.04
N ALA A 50 -6.17 7.49 -30.09
CA ALA A 50 -7.37 7.29 -30.91
C ALA A 50 -8.47 6.55 -30.13
N ARG A 51 -8.10 5.57 -29.31
CA ARG A 51 -9.03 4.86 -28.41
C ARG A 51 -9.64 5.82 -27.39
N ARG A 52 -8.83 6.67 -26.78
CA ARG A 52 -9.28 7.71 -25.85
C ARG A 52 -10.27 8.67 -26.48
N LEU A 53 -10.00 9.15 -27.71
CA LEU A 53 -10.93 9.99 -28.47
C LEU A 53 -12.25 9.29 -28.77
N ALA A 54 -12.22 7.98 -29.03
CA ALA A 54 -13.40 7.20 -29.36
C ALA A 54 -14.24 6.80 -28.13
N THR A 55 -13.61 6.53 -26.99
CA THR A 55 -14.26 6.01 -25.78
C THR A 55 -14.42 7.04 -24.68
N GLY A 56 -13.73 8.20 -24.76
CA GLY A 56 -13.64 9.18 -23.69
C GLY A 56 -12.84 8.71 -22.48
N ARG A 57 -12.17 7.54 -22.55
CA ARG A 57 -11.41 6.94 -21.43
C ARG A 57 -9.92 6.85 -21.75
N ALA A 58 -9.09 7.19 -20.77
CA ALA A 58 -7.64 7.06 -20.87
C ALA A 58 -7.17 5.60 -20.80
N MET A 59 -7.94 4.72 -20.15
CA MET A 59 -7.56 3.36 -19.77
C MET A 59 -6.24 3.35 -19.00
N THR A 60 -6.08 4.29 -18.08
CA THR A 60 -4.86 4.51 -17.32
C THR A 60 -5.22 4.90 -15.89
N ILE A 61 -4.58 4.28 -14.91
CA ILE A 61 -4.67 4.64 -13.49
C ILE A 61 -3.41 5.39 -13.09
N GLY A 62 -3.59 6.52 -12.41
CA GLY A 62 -2.49 7.36 -11.93
C GLY A 62 -2.09 7.04 -10.50
N HIS A 63 -0.78 6.98 -10.24
CA HIS A 63 -0.19 7.02 -8.91
C HIS A 63 0.76 8.21 -8.86
N VAL A 64 0.46 9.20 -8.04
CA VAL A 64 1.32 10.36 -7.82
C VAL A 64 2.04 10.17 -6.49
N ILE A 65 3.36 10.09 -6.56
CA ILE A 65 4.23 9.83 -5.41
C ILE A 65 4.98 11.10 -5.06
N PRO A 66 4.67 11.72 -3.93
CA PRO A 66 5.47 12.83 -3.41
C PRO A 66 6.86 12.32 -3.01
N LEU A 67 7.91 12.95 -3.50
CA LEU A 67 9.28 12.64 -3.12
C LEU A 67 9.62 13.40 -1.84
N THR A 68 9.35 12.81 -0.68
CA THR A 68 9.71 13.35 0.64
C THR A 68 11.08 12.85 1.12
N GLY A 69 11.61 11.78 0.49
CA GLY A 69 12.89 11.18 0.83
C GLY A 69 13.45 10.25 -0.25
N LYS A 70 14.69 9.76 -0.03
CA LYS A 70 15.37 8.86 -0.98
C LYS A 70 14.86 7.42 -0.95
N ALA A 71 14.08 7.05 0.07
CA ALA A 71 13.73 5.64 0.35
C ALA A 71 12.37 5.19 -0.22
N GLU A 72 11.52 6.12 -0.67
CA GLU A 72 10.13 5.80 -1.06
C GLU A 72 10.04 4.85 -2.24
N MET A 73 10.86 5.06 -3.27
CA MET A 73 10.86 4.21 -4.47
C MET A 73 11.47 2.84 -4.26
N VAL A 74 12.32 2.69 -3.26
CA VAL A 74 12.93 1.40 -2.90
C VAL A 74 12.22 0.73 -1.72
N ASN A 75 11.10 1.30 -1.27
CA ASN A 75 10.28 0.73 -0.22
C ASN A 75 9.56 -0.53 -0.76
N PRO A 76 9.92 -1.72 -0.29
CA PRO A 76 9.34 -2.96 -0.78
C PRO A 76 7.84 -3.11 -0.51
N ILE A 77 7.33 -2.45 0.53
CA ILE A 77 5.88 -2.42 0.83
C ILE A 77 5.14 -1.74 -0.34
N PHE A 78 5.69 -0.61 -0.82
CA PHE A 78 5.12 0.08 -1.98
C PHE A 78 5.21 -0.74 -3.27
N ALA A 79 6.35 -1.42 -3.48
CA ALA A 79 6.54 -2.26 -4.65
C ALA A 79 5.54 -3.43 -4.70
N ASP A 80 5.33 -4.13 -3.60
CA ASP A 80 4.37 -5.23 -3.53
C ASP A 80 2.91 -4.77 -3.68
N PHE A 81 2.56 -3.60 -3.15
CA PHE A 81 1.27 -2.98 -3.42
C PHE A 81 1.05 -2.74 -4.92
N LEU A 82 2.06 -2.15 -5.59
CA LEU A 82 1.99 -1.89 -7.03
C LEU A 82 1.90 -3.18 -7.85
N ILE A 83 2.57 -4.25 -7.44
CA ILE A 83 2.46 -5.55 -8.10
C ILE A 83 1.01 -6.05 -8.01
N GLY A 84 0.42 -6.06 -6.82
CA GLY A 84 -0.97 -6.49 -6.62
C GLY A 84 -1.96 -5.64 -7.42
N ALA A 85 -1.84 -4.32 -7.37
CA ALA A 85 -2.69 -3.41 -8.14
C ALA A 85 -2.50 -3.61 -9.66
N GLY A 86 -1.26 -3.76 -10.11
CA GLY A 86 -0.89 -3.94 -11.51
C GLY A 86 -1.44 -5.23 -12.12
N GLU A 87 -1.56 -6.31 -11.35
CA GLU A 87 -2.20 -7.55 -11.79
C GLU A 87 -3.67 -7.31 -12.19
N VAL A 88 -4.40 -6.55 -11.37
CA VAL A 88 -5.80 -6.20 -11.65
C VAL A 88 -5.88 -5.20 -12.80
N TYR A 89 -5.01 -4.18 -12.83
CA TYR A 89 -4.97 -3.20 -13.93
C TYR A 89 -4.75 -3.90 -15.27
N ALA A 90 -3.77 -4.81 -15.35
CA ALA A 90 -3.47 -5.55 -16.57
C ALA A 90 -4.64 -6.45 -17.01
N ALA A 91 -5.27 -7.16 -16.08
CA ALA A 91 -6.43 -8.01 -16.37
C ALA A 91 -7.63 -7.21 -16.90
N GLU A 92 -7.82 -5.98 -16.42
CA GLU A 92 -8.90 -5.07 -16.79
C GLU A 92 -8.54 -4.13 -17.97
N GLY A 93 -7.31 -4.27 -18.52
CA GLY A 93 -6.83 -3.51 -19.67
C GLY A 93 -6.44 -2.06 -19.37
N TYR A 94 -6.10 -1.75 -18.13
CA TYR A 94 -5.59 -0.45 -17.70
C TYR A 94 -4.06 -0.42 -17.67
N ASP A 95 -3.49 0.68 -18.11
CA ASP A 95 -2.09 1.01 -17.90
C ASP A 95 -1.88 1.69 -16.55
N LEU A 96 -0.68 1.58 -15.98
CA LEU A 96 -0.26 2.30 -14.80
C LEU A 96 0.60 3.51 -15.19
N LEU A 97 0.19 4.70 -14.78
CA LEU A 97 0.98 5.93 -14.84
C LEU A 97 1.57 6.22 -13.46
N LEU A 98 2.87 6.17 -13.33
CA LEU A 98 3.58 6.53 -12.11
C LEU A 98 4.23 7.91 -12.30
N SER A 99 3.79 8.90 -11.52
CA SER A 99 4.36 10.25 -11.49
C SER A 99 5.07 10.48 -10.17
N MET A 100 6.36 10.75 -10.23
CA MET A 100 7.16 11.13 -9.07
C MET A 100 7.41 12.63 -9.11
N VAL A 101 6.99 13.34 -8.10
CA VAL A 101 7.05 14.80 -8.07
C VAL A 101 7.55 15.29 -6.71
N PRO A 102 8.23 16.44 -6.64
CA PRO A 102 8.47 17.11 -5.37
C PRO A 102 7.15 17.28 -4.59
N GLU A 103 7.16 17.18 -3.27
CA GLU A 103 5.95 17.30 -2.44
C GLU A 103 5.16 18.58 -2.75
N ALA A 104 5.86 19.69 -2.93
CA ALA A 104 5.26 20.99 -3.27
C ALA A 104 4.55 21.01 -4.65
N GLU A 105 4.85 20.06 -5.53
CA GLU A 105 4.26 19.98 -6.88
C GLU A 105 3.12 18.96 -6.98
N THR A 106 2.80 18.28 -5.89
CA THR A 106 1.78 17.20 -5.87
C THR A 106 0.41 17.71 -6.33
N GLU A 107 -0.04 18.87 -5.86
CA GLU A 107 -1.31 19.47 -6.29
C GLU A 107 -1.31 19.77 -7.79
N ALA A 108 -0.25 20.40 -8.29
CA ALA A 108 -0.12 20.72 -9.71
C ALA A 108 -0.14 19.46 -10.58
N ALA A 109 0.49 18.38 -10.14
CA ALA A 109 0.47 17.10 -10.85
C ALA A 109 -0.95 16.53 -10.96
N PHE A 110 -1.75 16.52 -9.89
CA PHE A 110 -3.14 16.08 -9.95
C PHE A 110 -4.00 16.95 -10.86
N ARG A 111 -3.87 18.27 -10.76
CA ARG A 111 -4.59 19.21 -11.66
C ARG A 111 -4.22 18.97 -13.13
N GLN A 112 -2.96 18.72 -13.43
CA GLN A 112 -2.50 18.41 -14.78
C GLN A 112 -3.05 17.08 -15.30
N LEU A 113 -3.05 16.01 -14.48
CA LEU A 113 -3.63 14.72 -14.84
C LEU A 113 -5.13 14.83 -15.18
N ALA A 114 -5.87 15.57 -14.34
CA ALA A 114 -7.29 15.82 -14.55
C ALA A 114 -7.54 16.66 -15.84
N ALA A 115 -6.85 17.79 -15.99
CA ALA A 115 -7.02 18.68 -17.13
C ALA A 115 -6.69 18.02 -18.47
N ASN A 116 -5.63 17.20 -18.51
CA ASN A 116 -5.24 16.45 -19.70
C ASN A 116 -6.10 15.21 -19.93
N GLY A 117 -6.95 14.80 -18.97
CA GLY A 117 -7.64 13.52 -18.95
C GLY A 117 -6.68 12.35 -19.17
N SER A 118 -5.50 12.40 -18.60
CA SER A 118 -4.43 11.40 -18.81
C SER A 118 -4.68 10.11 -18.06
N VAL A 119 -5.57 10.15 -17.08
CA VAL A 119 -5.97 9.01 -16.24
C VAL A 119 -7.49 9.00 -16.05
N ASP A 120 -8.06 7.82 -15.83
CA ASP A 120 -9.49 7.66 -15.52
C ASP A 120 -9.75 7.68 -14.00
N GLY A 121 -8.71 7.48 -13.22
CA GLY A 121 -8.75 7.53 -11.76
C GLY A 121 -7.35 7.51 -11.16
N VAL A 122 -7.26 7.82 -9.87
CA VAL A 122 -5.98 7.87 -9.15
C VAL A 122 -6.02 7.11 -7.84
N MET A 123 -4.88 6.53 -7.49
CA MET A 123 -4.63 5.91 -6.20
C MET A 123 -3.87 6.86 -5.30
N VAL A 124 -4.37 7.06 -4.08
CA VAL A 124 -3.69 7.82 -3.02
C VAL A 124 -3.19 6.85 -1.97
N GLN A 125 -1.92 6.91 -1.62
CA GLN A 125 -1.33 6.03 -0.62
C GLN A 125 -0.83 6.84 0.58
N ALA A 126 -0.75 6.15 1.73
CA ALA A 126 -0.23 6.66 2.99
C ALA A 126 -0.72 8.10 3.28
N PRO A 127 -2.02 8.31 3.52
CA PRO A 127 -2.54 9.64 3.78
C PRO A 127 -1.97 10.21 5.08
N GLN A 128 -1.72 11.52 5.05
CA GLN A 128 -1.42 12.30 6.25
C GLN A 128 -2.70 12.63 7.01
N GLU A 129 -2.57 13.18 8.22
CA GLU A 129 -3.73 13.72 8.93
C GLU A 129 -4.32 14.91 8.18
N ASN A 130 -5.64 14.90 7.92
CA ASN A 130 -6.33 15.92 7.12
C ASN A 130 -5.70 16.11 5.73
N ASP A 131 -5.43 15.03 5.04
CA ASP A 131 -4.70 15.01 3.78
C ASP A 131 -5.36 15.88 2.69
N PRO A 132 -4.68 16.95 2.21
CA PRO A 132 -5.26 17.89 1.26
C PRO A 132 -5.57 17.26 -0.11
N ARG A 133 -4.90 16.15 -0.45
CA ARG A 133 -5.14 15.44 -1.73
C ARG A 133 -6.57 14.95 -1.86
N ILE A 134 -7.24 14.59 -0.75
CA ILE A 134 -8.60 14.07 -0.74
C ILE A 134 -9.58 15.17 -1.18
N ALA A 135 -9.51 16.35 -0.57
CA ALA A 135 -10.36 17.48 -0.93
C ALA A 135 -10.11 17.94 -2.37
N LEU A 136 -8.84 18.00 -2.78
CA LEU A 136 -8.44 18.36 -4.15
C LEU A 136 -9.01 17.40 -5.18
N LEU A 137 -8.90 16.09 -4.98
CA LEU A 137 -9.40 15.10 -5.93
C LEU A 137 -10.92 15.11 -6.03
N ALA A 138 -11.61 15.35 -4.93
CA ALA A 138 -13.06 15.55 -4.92
C ALA A 138 -13.46 16.82 -5.71
N GLU A 139 -12.75 17.94 -5.54
CA GLU A 139 -12.94 19.18 -6.30
C GLU A 139 -12.74 18.95 -7.81
N LEU A 140 -11.72 18.20 -8.19
CA LEU A 140 -11.40 17.89 -9.58
C LEU A 140 -12.39 16.91 -10.23
N GLY A 141 -13.26 16.26 -9.45
CA GLY A 141 -14.18 15.24 -9.94
C GLY A 141 -13.47 13.99 -10.49
N LEU A 142 -12.21 13.79 -10.12
CA LEU A 142 -11.43 12.65 -10.57
C LEU A 142 -11.69 11.44 -9.65
N PRO A 143 -12.15 10.29 -10.16
CA PRO A 143 -12.32 9.09 -9.37
C PRO A 143 -11.04 8.74 -8.62
N PHE A 144 -11.14 8.51 -7.31
CA PHE A 144 -9.98 8.15 -6.51
C PHE A 144 -10.30 7.16 -5.40
N LEU A 145 -9.30 6.42 -4.99
CA LEU A 145 -9.32 5.55 -3.81
C LEU A 145 -8.09 5.83 -2.94
N VAL A 146 -8.29 5.83 -1.63
CA VAL A 146 -7.23 5.99 -0.64
C VAL A 146 -6.87 4.64 -0.03
N HIS A 147 -5.61 4.22 -0.14
CA HIS A 147 -5.07 3.12 0.65
C HIS A 147 -4.57 3.68 1.99
N GLY A 148 -5.31 3.41 3.04
CA GLY A 148 -5.29 4.08 4.33
C GLY A 148 -6.52 4.97 4.50
N ARG A 149 -6.59 5.70 5.59
CA ARG A 149 -7.65 6.68 5.87
C ARG A 149 -7.13 7.79 6.77
N THR A 150 -7.81 8.91 6.79
CA THR A 150 -7.48 10.04 7.64
C THR A 150 -8.72 10.64 8.30
N GLY A 151 -8.55 11.26 9.45
CA GLY A 151 -9.63 11.89 10.18
C GLY A 151 -10.76 10.93 10.56
N ASP A 152 -11.99 11.39 10.36
CA ASP A 152 -13.22 10.60 10.54
C ASP A 152 -13.52 9.67 9.36
N ALA A 153 -12.75 9.79 8.28
CA ALA A 153 -12.82 8.96 7.07
C ALA A 153 -14.20 8.98 6.38
N GLN A 154 -14.95 10.07 6.49
CA GLN A 154 -16.27 10.22 5.89
C GLN A 154 -16.19 10.79 4.47
N GLY A 155 -17.14 10.41 3.60
CA GLY A 155 -17.39 11.05 2.32
C GLY A 155 -16.42 10.71 1.18
N TYR A 156 -15.47 9.78 1.36
CA TYR A 156 -14.57 9.32 0.30
C TYR A 156 -14.32 7.80 0.36
N ASN A 157 -13.72 7.25 -0.70
CA ASN A 157 -13.46 5.83 -0.84
C ASN A 157 -12.09 5.47 -0.24
N TRP A 158 -12.05 4.42 0.58
CA TRP A 158 -10.81 3.96 1.17
C TRP A 158 -10.82 2.48 1.52
N LEU A 159 -9.63 1.89 1.56
CA LEU A 159 -9.34 0.61 2.16
C LEU A 159 -8.21 0.80 3.16
N ASP A 160 -8.40 0.39 4.41
CA ASP A 160 -7.39 0.47 5.48
C ASP A 160 -7.37 -0.81 6.30
N ILE A 161 -6.30 -1.02 7.02
CA ILE A 161 -6.20 -2.07 8.05
C ILE A 161 -6.48 -1.48 9.43
N ALA A 162 -6.87 -2.32 10.38
CA ALA A 162 -7.18 -1.91 11.75
C ALA A 162 -5.90 -1.61 12.58
N ASN A 163 -5.08 -0.64 12.10
CA ASN A 163 -3.76 -0.28 12.66
C ASN A 163 -3.76 -0.08 14.18
N LEU A 164 -4.78 0.63 14.73
CA LEU A 164 -4.92 0.85 16.16
C LEU A 164 -5.12 -0.49 16.91
N ARG A 165 -6.06 -1.31 16.44
CA ARG A 165 -6.36 -2.60 17.07
C ARG A 165 -5.19 -3.56 16.96
N ALA A 166 -4.48 -3.57 15.82
CA ALA A 166 -3.30 -4.40 15.62
C ALA A 166 -2.22 -4.12 16.66
N PHE A 167 -1.88 -2.84 16.86
CA PHE A 167 -0.83 -2.45 17.81
C PHE A 167 -1.28 -2.55 19.27
N ARG A 168 -2.55 -2.29 19.55
CA ARG A 168 -3.12 -2.56 20.87
C ARG A 168 -3.00 -4.06 21.21
N ARG A 169 -3.47 -4.95 20.33
CA ARG A 169 -3.39 -6.42 20.51
C ARG A 169 -1.94 -6.89 20.69
N ALA A 170 -1.00 -6.39 19.87
CA ALA A 170 0.40 -6.74 19.98
C ALA A 170 1.02 -6.29 21.31
N THR A 171 0.64 -5.09 21.79
CA THR A 171 1.10 -4.56 23.07
C THR A 171 0.50 -5.35 24.22
N ASP A 172 -0.80 -5.65 24.20
CA ASP A 172 -1.46 -6.49 25.22
C ASP A 172 -0.79 -7.85 25.31
N PHE A 173 -0.43 -8.47 24.18
CA PHE A 173 0.30 -9.75 24.18
C PHE A 173 1.66 -9.67 24.88
N LEU A 174 2.45 -8.60 24.63
CA LEU A 174 3.72 -8.38 25.35
C LEU A 174 3.50 -8.14 26.85
N LEU A 175 2.45 -7.40 27.21
CA LEU A 175 2.09 -7.16 28.61
C LEU A 175 1.67 -8.44 29.32
N ASP A 176 0.96 -9.35 28.65
CA ASP A 176 0.56 -10.66 29.17
C ASP A 176 1.77 -11.60 29.36
N LEU A 177 2.82 -11.45 28.55
CA LEU A 177 4.11 -12.12 28.75
C LEU A 177 4.96 -11.52 29.90
N GLY A 178 4.46 -10.49 30.57
CA GLY A 178 5.10 -9.85 31.71
C GLY A 178 5.99 -8.66 31.40
N HIS A 179 6.15 -8.28 30.12
CA HIS A 179 6.93 -7.11 29.76
C HIS A 179 6.28 -5.82 30.26
N ARG A 180 7.08 -4.88 30.75
CA ARG A 180 6.64 -3.57 31.23
C ARG A 180 7.41 -2.42 30.59
N ARG A 181 8.67 -2.65 30.21
CA ARG A 181 9.47 -1.72 29.42
C ARG A 181 9.48 -2.20 27.98
N ILE A 182 8.53 -1.66 27.20
CA ILE A 182 8.32 -2.01 25.80
C ILE A 182 8.71 -0.81 24.95
N ALA A 183 9.58 -1.01 23.98
CA ALA A 183 9.95 0.01 23.01
C ALA A 183 9.03 -0.02 21.80
N LEU A 184 8.66 1.16 21.27
CA LEU A 184 7.97 1.33 20.01
C LEU A 184 8.93 1.93 18.97
N ILE A 185 9.20 1.21 17.87
CA ILE A 185 9.88 1.76 16.69
C ILE A 185 8.88 1.83 15.55
N ASN A 186 8.38 3.04 15.28
CA ASN A 186 7.24 3.29 14.41
C ASN A 186 7.66 3.81 13.04
N GLY A 187 6.74 3.78 12.07
CA GLY A 187 6.84 4.57 10.84
C GLY A 187 6.70 6.06 11.11
N GLN A 188 6.92 6.90 10.10
CA GLN A 188 6.78 8.35 10.22
C GLN A 188 5.38 8.74 10.65
N GLU A 189 5.27 9.44 11.78
CA GLU A 189 4.00 9.82 12.42
C GLU A 189 3.32 11.05 11.77
N THR A 190 3.84 11.52 10.64
CA THR A 190 3.13 12.38 9.71
C THR A 190 1.99 11.62 9.01
N PHE A 191 2.14 10.30 8.84
CA PHE A 191 1.13 9.44 8.25
C PHE A 191 0.13 8.94 9.30
N ASP A 192 -1.15 8.91 8.94
CA ASP A 192 -2.26 8.53 9.83
C ASP A 192 -2.11 7.09 10.37
N PHE A 193 -1.67 6.12 9.54
CA PHE A 193 -1.48 4.74 9.98
C PHE A 193 -0.49 4.63 11.16
N ALA A 194 0.60 5.38 11.12
CA ALA A 194 1.62 5.36 12.17
C ALA A 194 1.10 5.99 13.47
N ARG A 195 0.33 7.06 13.38
CA ARG A 195 -0.35 7.67 14.55
C ARG A 195 -1.35 6.71 15.19
N ARG A 196 -2.13 5.98 14.38
CA ARG A 196 -3.07 4.95 14.89
C ARG A 196 -2.33 3.80 15.57
N ARG A 197 -1.19 3.37 15.03
CA ARG A 197 -0.33 2.36 15.64
C ARG A 197 0.20 2.83 16.99
N ARG A 198 0.77 4.03 17.05
CA ARG A 198 1.20 4.64 18.30
C ARG A 198 0.07 4.72 19.32
N ARG A 199 -1.08 5.24 18.91
CA ARG A 199 -2.24 5.33 19.78
C ARG A 199 -2.66 3.97 20.34
N GLY A 200 -2.69 2.93 19.51
CA GLY A 200 -3.00 1.56 19.97
C GLY A 200 -2.01 1.05 21.01
N PHE A 201 -0.71 1.33 20.83
CA PHE A 201 0.34 1.04 21.81
C PHE A 201 0.13 1.79 23.13
N GLU A 202 -0.10 3.09 23.08
CA GLU A 202 -0.33 3.94 24.27
C GLU A 202 -1.62 3.54 25.03
N GLU A 203 -2.70 3.26 24.31
CA GLU A 203 -3.97 2.81 24.93
C GLU A 203 -3.83 1.45 25.66
N ALA A 204 -3.05 0.51 25.12
CA ALA A 204 -2.80 -0.76 25.78
C ALA A 204 -1.97 -0.60 27.07
N LEU A 205 -0.94 0.23 27.04
CA LEU A 205 -0.15 0.56 28.24
C LEU A 205 -1.00 1.24 29.31
N ALA A 206 -1.77 2.25 28.91
CA ALA A 206 -2.65 3.00 29.83
C ALA A 206 -3.69 2.11 30.48
N ALA A 207 -4.27 1.13 29.75
CA ALA A 207 -5.21 0.15 30.29
C ALA A 207 -4.62 -0.75 31.38
N ARG A 208 -3.29 -0.85 31.49
CA ARG A 208 -2.56 -1.58 32.53
C ARG A 208 -1.85 -0.63 33.52
N GLU A 209 -2.20 0.67 33.52
CA GLU A 209 -1.61 1.71 34.36
C GLU A 209 -0.08 1.84 34.20
N ILE A 210 0.42 1.56 32.98
CA ILE A 210 1.84 1.67 32.62
C ILE A 210 2.01 2.95 31.79
N ALA A 211 2.97 3.80 32.20
CA ALA A 211 3.29 4.99 31.43
C ALA A 211 4.07 4.63 30.15
N ALA A 212 3.67 5.20 29.02
CA ALA A 212 4.50 5.20 27.82
C ALA A 212 5.77 6.04 28.09
N LEU A 213 6.94 5.47 27.76
CA LEU A 213 8.24 6.09 28.01
C LEU A 213 8.76 6.75 26.73
N PRO A 214 8.78 8.11 26.64
CA PRO A 214 9.15 8.77 25.38
C PRO A 214 10.54 8.39 24.84
N HIS A 215 11.51 8.09 25.71
CA HIS A 215 12.85 7.66 25.31
C HIS A 215 12.89 6.22 24.72
N LEU A 216 11.84 5.44 24.89
CA LEU A 216 11.63 4.11 24.27
C LEU A 216 10.70 4.19 23.05
N MET A 217 10.40 5.39 22.57
CA MET A 217 9.56 5.59 21.37
C MET A 217 10.37 6.34 20.32
N ALA A 218 10.33 5.85 19.09
CA ALA A 218 10.99 6.49 17.95
C ALA A 218 10.16 6.27 16.68
N SER A 219 10.19 7.25 15.78
CA SER A 219 9.49 7.20 14.50
C SER A 219 10.33 7.82 13.39
N ASP A 220 10.45 7.12 12.26
CA ASP A 220 11.10 7.57 11.04
C ASP A 220 10.73 6.64 9.87
N ALA A 221 11.40 6.79 8.70
CA ALA A 221 11.28 5.88 7.59
C ALA A 221 11.59 4.43 8.03
N MET A 222 10.75 3.48 7.60
CA MET A 222 10.84 2.07 8.02
C MET A 222 11.98 1.33 7.32
N THR A 223 13.22 1.72 7.63
CA THR A 223 14.44 1.10 7.12
C THR A 223 15.08 0.16 8.13
N GLU A 224 15.84 -0.81 7.66
CA GLU A 224 16.62 -1.72 8.52
C GLU A 224 17.61 -0.93 9.39
N SER A 225 18.29 0.05 8.81
CA SER A 225 19.27 0.89 9.52
C SER A 225 18.62 1.71 10.63
N PHE A 226 17.41 2.25 10.42
CA PHE A 226 16.69 2.95 11.49
C PHE A 226 16.32 2.00 12.64
N GLY A 227 15.83 0.80 12.31
CA GLY A 227 15.55 -0.25 13.29
C GLY A 227 16.79 -0.61 14.11
N TYR A 228 17.92 -0.84 13.42
CA TYR A 228 19.20 -1.18 14.05
C TYR A 228 19.72 -0.07 14.97
N LEU A 229 19.89 1.14 14.46
CA LEU A 229 20.49 2.25 15.22
C LEU A 229 19.63 2.61 16.44
N THR A 230 18.31 2.60 16.27
CA THR A 230 17.37 2.90 17.34
C THR A 230 17.38 1.84 18.42
N ALA A 231 17.33 0.57 18.04
CA ALA A 231 17.39 -0.54 18.99
C ALA A 231 18.74 -0.59 19.72
N ALA A 232 19.85 -0.39 19.00
CA ALA A 232 21.18 -0.32 19.60
C ALA A 232 21.27 0.74 20.71
N ARG A 233 20.82 1.96 20.38
CA ARG A 233 20.78 3.06 21.36
C ARG A 233 19.91 2.76 22.58
N MET A 234 18.74 2.15 22.38
CA MET A 234 17.82 1.81 23.45
C MET A 234 18.36 0.68 24.34
N LEU A 235 19.04 -0.30 23.74
CA LEU A 235 19.64 -1.44 24.45
C LEU A 235 20.88 -1.02 25.24
N ASP A 236 21.65 -0.03 24.79
CA ASP A 236 22.83 0.50 25.49
C ASP A 236 22.48 1.49 26.61
N GLY A 237 21.20 1.84 26.75
CA GLY A 237 20.73 2.75 27.78
C GLY A 237 20.75 2.12 29.18
N PRO A 238 20.64 2.96 30.25
CA PRO A 238 20.72 2.48 31.63
C PRO A 238 19.57 1.56 32.05
N ASN A 239 18.42 1.66 31.37
CA ASN A 239 17.23 0.84 31.64
C ASN A 239 16.69 0.34 30.29
N PRO A 240 17.32 -0.68 29.68
CA PRO A 240 16.94 -1.13 28.34
C PRO A 240 15.52 -1.72 28.30
N PRO A 241 14.84 -1.66 27.14
CA PRO A 241 13.57 -2.34 26.97
C PRO A 241 13.76 -3.86 26.99
N THR A 242 12.77 -4.59 27.48
CA THR A 242 12.74 -6.07 27.42
C THR A 242 11.96 -6.57 26.21
N ALA A 243 11.24 -5.69 25.54
CA ALA A 243 10.51 -6.01 24.32
C ALA A 243 10.48 -4.82 23.35
N PHE A 244 10.37 -5.13 22.06
CA PHE A 244 10.19 -4.18 20.98
C PHE A 244 8.89 -4.49 20.21
N LEU A 245 8.08 -3.47 19.97
CA LEU A 245 7.01 -3.47 18.99
C LEU A 245 7.42 -2.58 17.82
N VAL A 246 7.49 -3.13 16.63
CA VAL A 246 7.99 -2.41 15.45
C VAL A 246 7.02 -2.44 14.28
N SER A 247 7.00 -1.36 13.50
CA SER A 247 6.00 -1.13 12.45
C SER A 247 6.23 -1.88 11.15
N SER A 248 7.31 -2.62 10.99
CA SER A 248 7.53 -3.48 9.83
C SER A 248 8.53 -4.61 10.13
N VAL A 249 8.47 -5.68 9.34
CA VAL A 249 9.47 -6.75 9.38
C VAL A 249 10.88 -6.23 9.07
N ILE A 250 10.99 -5.19 8.26
CA ILE A 250 12.28 -4.56 7.90
C ILE A 250 12.94 -3.95 9.14
N LEU A 251 12.16 -3.22 9.94
CA LEU A 251 12.62 -2.69 11.24
C LEU A 251 13.02 -3.83 12.20
N ALA A 252 12.24 -4.92 12.23
CA ALA A 252 12.51 -6.08 13.08
C ALA A 252 13.84 -6.75 12.74
N ILE A 253 14.24 -6.80 11.48
CA ILE A 253 15.56 -7.29 11.04
C ILE A 253 16.67 -6.44 11.66
N GLY A 254 16.52 -5.11 11.65
CA GLY A 254 17.46 -4.19 12.30
C GLY A 254 17.55 -4.41 13.82
N VAL A 255 16.40 -4.56 14.48
CA VAL A 255 16.34 -4.86 15.92
C VAL A 255 17.04 -6.19 16.22
N ARG A 256 16.77 -7.23 15.41
CA ARG A 256 17.42 -8.56 15.57
C ARG A 256 18.94 -8.45 15.46
N ARG A 257 19.46 -7.67 14.52
CA ARG A 257 20.89 -7.44 14.37
C ARG A 257 21.47 -6.75 15.61
N ALA A 258 20.84 -5.67 16.07
CA ALA A 258 21.29 -4.95 17.25
C ALA A 258 21.30 -5.80 18.53
N ALA A 259 20.28 -6.64 18.71
CA ALA A 259 20.19 -7.59 19.83
C ALA A 259 21.26 -8.67 19.72
N GLY A 260 21.45 -9.26 18.52
CA GLY A 260 22.43 -10.32 18.28
C GLY A 260 23.88 -9.88 18.54
N GLU A 261 24.27 -8.65 18.17
CA GLU A 261 25.58 -8.07 18.45
C GLU A 261 25.85 -7.89 19.95
N ARG A 262 24.79 -7.87 20.78
CA ARG A 262 24.86 -7.81 22.26
C ARG A 262 24.68 -9.17 22.92
N GLY A 263 24.66 -10.25 22.12
CA GLY A 263 24.46 -11.60 22.60
C GLY A 263 23.05 -11.92 23.11
N LEU A 264 22.07 -11.02 22.83
CA LEU A 264 20.67 -11.21 23.25
C LEU A 264 19.94 -12.09 22.22
N ARG A 265 19.23 -13.09 22.71
CA ARG A 265 18.44 -14.03 21.93
C ARG A 265 16.98 -13.65 21.96
N MET A 266 16.38 -13.48 20.78
CA MET A 266 14.95 -13.24 20.68
C MET A 266 14.13 -14.42 21.22
N GLY A 267 12.99 -14.13 21.83
CA GLY A 267 12.11 -15.10 22.46
C GLY A 267 12.61 -15.64 23.80
N ARG A 268 13.81 -15.23 24.23
CA ARG A 268 14.39 -15.63 25.53
C ARG A 268 14.89 -14.43 26.35
N ASP A 269 15.81 -13.67 25.80
CA ASP A 269 16.46 -12.55 26.48
C ASP A 269 15.77 -11.23 26.13
N ILE A 270 15.07 -11.19 24.99
CA ILE A 270 14.30 -10.05 24.49
C ILE A 270 13.14 -10.53 23.60
N SER A 271 12.02 -9.84 23.64
CA SER A 271 10.88 -10.09 22.76
C SER A 271 10.78 -9.05 21.64
N VAL A 272 10.39 -9.48 20.44
CA VAL A 272 10.15 -8.60 19.28
C VAL A 272 8.84 -8.97 18.60
N ILE A 273 7.96 -7.99 18.43
CA ILE A 273 6.76 -8.12 17.57
C ILE A 273 6.86 -7.10 16.44
N CYS A 274 6.54 -7.51 15.22
CA CYS A 274 6.48 -6.62 14.09
C CYS A 274 5.07 -6.59 13.46
N HIS A 275 4.83 -5.60 12.60
CA HIS A 275 3.80 -5.73 11.57
C HIS A 275 4.43 -6.39 10.36
N ASP A 276 3.78 -7.43 9.82
CA ASP A 276 4.21 -8.17 8.65
C ASP A 276 3.25 -7.86 7.50
N ASP A 277 3.76 -7.16 6.51
CA ASP A 277 3.03 -6.79 5.29
C ASP A 277 2.97 -7.95 4.27
N GLU A 278 3.44 -9.15 4.64
CA GLU A 278 3.54 -10.35 3.80
C GLU A 278 4.29 -10.09 2.49
N LEU A 279 5.47 -9.47 2.61
CA LEU A 279 6.29 -9.11 1.45
C LEU A 279 6.70 -10.32 0.64
N SER A 280 6.54 -10.26 -0.67
CA SER A 280 6.76 -11.38 -1.59
C SER A 280 8.17 -11.97 -1.54
N TYR A 281 9.18 -11.19 -1.18
CA TYR A 281 10.58 -11.62 -1.12
C TYR A 281 11.15 -11.71 0.31
N LEU A 282 10.39 -11.31 1.33
CA LEU A 282 10.73 -11.40 2.75
C LEU A 282 9.68 -12.24 3.48
N ASN A 283 9.84 -13.56 3.41
CA ASN A 283 8.88 -14.47 4.01
C ASN A 283 9.23 -14.76 5.48
N ASN A 284 8.34 -14.35 6.38
CA ASN A 284 8.46 -14.60 7.82
C ASN A 284 8.25 -16.08 8.20
N ASP A 285 7.64 -16.90 7.33
CA ASP A 285 7.16 -18.25 7.64
C ASP A 285 8.10 -19.38 7.21
N VAL A 286 9.23 -19.07 6.56
CA VAL A 286 10.17 -20.13 6.12
C VAL A 286 10.80 -20.83 7.32
N GLY A 287 10.41 -22.08 7.53
CA GLY A 287 10.81 -22.86 8.70
C GLY A 287 10.01 -22.59 9.99
N GLY A 288 8.86 -21.95 9.87
CA GLY A 288 7.99 -21.43 10.93
C GLY A 288 8.16 -19.92 11.13
N PRO A 289 7.18 -19.23 11.74
CA PRO A 289 7.22 -17.78 11.89
C PRO A 289 8.43 -17.33 12.71
N ALA A 290 9.38 -16.65 12.08
CA ALA A 290 10.58 -16.13 12.73
C ALA A 290 10.22 -15.04 13.74
N PHE A 291 9.33 -14.13 13.33
CA PHE A 291 8.80 -13.07 14.20
C PHE A 291 7.34 -13.34 14.56
N THR A 292 6.98 -13.08 15.81
CA THR A 292 5.59 -12.82 16.18
C THR A 292 5.15 -11.56 15.49
N ALA A 293 4.02 -11.60 14.78
CA ALA A 293 3.63 -10.50 13.92
C ALA A 293 2.12 -10.29 13.87
N THR A 294 1.69 -9.03 13.77
CA THR A 294 0.39 -8.67 13.22
C THR A 294 0.50 -8.71 11.70
N ARG A 295 -0.42 -9.36 10.98
CA ARG A 295 -0.24 -9.69 9.57
C ARG A 295 -1.35 -9.12 8.70
N SER A 296 -0.96 -8.57 7.55
CA SER A 296 -1.86 -8.17 6.47
C SER A 296 -1.12 -8.17 5.14
N SER A 297 -1.72 -8.74 4.10
CA SER A 297 -1.08 -8.78 2.79
C SER A 297 -1.21 -7.45 2.06
N ILE A 298 -0.09 -6.74 1.91
CA ILE A 298 -0.04 -5.49 1.16
C ILE A 298 -0.33 -5.71 -0.33
N ARG A 299 0.03 -6.88 -0.88
CA ARG A 299 -0.28 -7.25 -2.27
C ARG A 299 -1.78 -7.44 -2.46
N ALA A 300 -2.45 -8.16 -1.55
CA ALA A 300 -3.91 -8.32 -1.58
C ALA A 300 -4.62 -6.96 -1.42
N ALA A 301 -4.10 -6.07 -0.57
CA ALA A 301 -4.60 -4.70 -0.45
C ALA A 301 -4.48 -3.94 -1.77
N GLY A 302 -3.35 -4.07 -2.48
CA GLY A 302 -3.17 -3.50 -3.82
C GLY A 302 -4.18 -4.01 -4.84
N GLN A 303 -4.41 -5.33 -4.89
CA GLN A 303 -5.42 -5.96 -5.75
C GLN A 303 -6.81 -5.38 -5.44
N ARG A 304 -7.20 -5.41 -4.15
CA ARG A 304 -8.54 -4.94 -3.75
C ARG A 304 -8.74 -3.45 -4.01
N CYS A 305 -7.74 -2.63 -3.75
CA CYS A 305 -7.78 -1.21 -4.08
C CYS A 305 -7.99 -0.97 -5.58
N ALA A 306 -7.31 -1.71 -6.43
CA ALA A 306 -7.48 -1.62 -7.88
C ALA A 306 -8.89 -2.02 -8.34
N GLU A 307 -9.45 -3.11 -7.80
CA GLU A 307 -10.83 -3.55 -8.07
C GLU A 307 -11.85 -2.47 -7.69
N ILE A 308 -11.72 -1.90 -6.48
CA ILE A 308 -12.60 -0.83 -6.01
C ILE A 308 -12.50 0.38 -6.94
N LEU A 309 -11.29 0.86 -7.23
CA LEU A 309 -11.09 2.05 -8.06
C LEU A 309 -11.68 1.87 -9.47
N ILE A 310 -11.46 0.71 -10.10
CA ILE A 310 -12.03 0.40 -11.42
C ILE A 310 -13.56 0.34 -11.35
N SER A 311 -14.12 -0.21 -10.28
CA SER A 311 -15.57 -0.21 -10.06
C SER A 311 -16.14 1.20 -9.96
N LEU A 312 -15.47 2.11 -9.24
CA LEU A 312 -15.86 3.53 -9.11
C LEU A 312 -15.78 4.27 -10.46
N ILE A 313 -14.75 4.01 -11.26
CA ILE A 313 -14.61 4.56 -12.61
C ILE A 313 -15.78 4.12 -13.51
N ARG A 314 -16.22 2.88 -13.38
CA ARG A 314 -17.34 2.33 -14.16
C ARG A 314 -18.69 2.79 -13.65
N ASN A 315 -18.82 3.05 -12.36
CA ASN A 315 -20.05 3.45 -11.69
C ASN A 315 -19.84 4.70 -10.81
N PRO A 316 -19.76 5.89 -11.42
CA PRO A 316 -19.42 7.13 -10.69
C PRO A 316 -20.41 7.53 -9.59
N ASN A 317 -21.65 7.03 -9.65
CA ASN A 317 -22.70 7.31 -8.66
C ASN A 317 -22.77 6.26 -7.53
N HIS A 318 -21.78 5.37 -7.42
CA HIS A 318 -21.74 4.40 -6.34
C HIS A 318 -21.54 5.11 -5.00
N PRO A 319 -22.28 4.73 -3.94
CA PRO A 319 -21.99 5.23 -2.59
C PRO A 319 -20.51 4.98 -2.21
N PRO A 320 -19.92 5.79 -1.32
CA PRO A 320 -18.54 5.59 -0.89
C PRO A 320 -18.28 4.17 -0.40
N ILE A 321 -17.23 3.53 -0.93
CA ILE A 321 -16.76 2.22 -0.50
C ILE A 321 -15.70 2.42 0.58
N GLN A 322 -15.93 1.83 1.76
CA GLN A 322 -15.09 1.99 2.93
C GLN A 322 -14.84 0.63 3.55
N GLU A 323 -13.63 0.10 3.36
CA GLU A 323 -13.26 -1.22 3.86
C GLU A 323 -12.17 -1.13 4.93
N LEU A 324 -12.47 -1.67 6.12
CA LEU A 324 -11.52 -1.82 7.21
C LEU A 324 -11.22 -3.30 7.42
N TRP A 325 -10.01 -3.70 7.07
CA TRP A 325 -9.56 -5.08 7.28
C TRP A 325 -9.04 -5.28 8.69
N ASP A 326 -9.44 -6.37 9.30
CA ASP A 326 -8.87 -6.79 10.59
C ASP A 326 -7.49 -7.43 10.37
N VAL A 327 -6.71 -7.52 11.44
CA VAL A 327 -5.33 -7.98 11.41
C VAL A 327 -5.15 -9.03 12.48
N ASP A 328 -4.70 -10.22 12.09
CA ASP A 328 -4.41 -11.31 13.00
C ASP A 328 -3.03 -11.16 13.64
N LEU A 329 -2.88 -11.72 14.85
CA LEU A 329 -1.58 -11.88 15.52
C LEU A 329 -1.14 -13.34 15.41
N THR A 330 -0.05 -13.57 14.69
CA THR A 330 0.59 -14.88 14.56
C THR A 330 1.80 -14.95 15.49
N VAL A 331 1.82 -15.92 16.37
CA VAL A 331 2.92 -16.11 17.33
C VAL A 331 4.08 -16.85 16.65
N GLY A 332 5.26 -16.25 16.73
CA GLY A 332 6.52 -16.79 16.20
C GLY A 332 7.58 -16.97 17.30
N HIS A 333 8.80 -17.25 16.88
CA HIS A 333 9.91 -17.56 17.78
C HIS A 333 10.54 -16.33 18.45
N SER A 334 10.12 -15.11 18.08
CA SER A 334 10.74 -13.86 18.56
C SER A 334 10.19 -13.35 19.89
N THR A 335 9.20 -14.02 20.49
CA THR A 335 8.60 -13.60 21.75
C THR A 335 8.65 -14.72 22.79
N GLY A 336 8.80 -14.34 24.05
CA GLY A 336 8.80 -15.21 25.22
C GLY A 336 8.47 -14.43 26.49
N PRO A 337 8.40 -15.10 27.64
CA PRO A 337 8.20 -14.44 28.94
C PRO A 337 9.26 -13.36 29.20
N CYS A 338 8.86 -12.28 29.88
CA CYS A 338 9.82 -11.25 30.31
C CYS A 338 10.96 -11.87 31.09
N PRO A 339 12.22 -11.64 30.69
CA PRO A 339 13.36 -12.10 31.51
C PRO A 339 13.31 -11.45 32.88
N GLY A 340 13.61 -12.23 33.90
CA GLY A 340 13.56 -11.85 35.33
C GLY A 340 14.59 -10.78 35.70
#